data_584f4972e8d6aca0009e0ca364e7ec42
#
_entry.id   584f4972e8d6aca0009e0ca364e7ec42
#
_cell.length_a   1.000
_cell.length_b   1.000
_cell.length_c   1.000
_cell.angle_alpha   90.00
_cell.angle_beta   90.00
_cell.angle_gamma   90.00
#
_symmetry.space_group_name_H-M   'P 1'
#
loop_
_entity.id
_entity.type
_entity.pdbx_description
1 polymer ?
#
loop_
_entity_poly.entity_id
_entity_poly.type
_entity_poly.pdbx_seq_one_letter_code
_entity_poly.pdbx_strand_id
1 'polypeptide(L)'
;MSIGWTAQIEAWLHSLQQQNHSPHTLAAYRRDLAWLADFQPQSKLARPLFTAALRQLGQQNQHPRSIARRLSAWRQFCRWLVQTGYLKADPTHGLKAPKAPERLPKAVPAEPLNQLLDQAPENPLDSRDLAIFELLYGSGLRLAEICALNLADLNLQSGWIAVTGKGRKQRHLPLTAQSIRALEGYLKTRTAAPDETALFTGRTGHRLGARQIQKRLQQFAARHGSRHLSPHMLRHSYASHLLQNARDIRAVQELLGHSQLATTQHYTKLDFDHLARVYDDAHPRAKRRQGKAETVQGQDNEDKIEK
;
A
#
# COMPACT_ATOMS: atom_id res chain seq x y z
N MET A 1 -31.37 24.16 -24.51
CA MET A 1 -29.87 24.13 -24.43
C MET A 1 -29.48 23.30 -23.24
N SER A 2 -29.07 22.07 -23.50
CA SER A 2 -28.53 21.22 -22.44
C SER A 2 -27.24 21.90 -21.96
N ILE A 3 -27.26 22.53 -20.82
CA ILE A 3 -26.06 23.09 -20.19
C ILE A 3 -25.35 21.88 -19.60
N GLY A 4 -24.60 21.23 -20.50
CA GLY A 4 -23.79 20.10 -20.12
C GLY A 4 -22.68 20.55 -19.20
N TRP A 5 -22.85 20.31 -17.88
CA TRP A 5 -21.73 20.39 -16.95
C TRP A 5 -20.64 19.34 -17.22
N THR A 6 -20.77 18.62 -18.33
CA THR A 6 -19.73 17.72 -18.85
C THR A 6 -18.46 18.49 -19.20
N ALA A 7 -18.57 19.67 -19.82
CA ALA A 7 -17.40 20.52 -20.09
C ALA A 7 -16.74 20.99 -18.78
N GLN A 8 -17.51 21.32 -17.76
CA GLN A 8 -16.98 21.71 -16.45
C GLN A 8 -16.33 20.55 -15.70
N ILE A 9 -16.81 19.31 -15.89
CA ILE A 9 -16.17 18.12 -15.34
C ILE A 9 -14.77 17.98 -15.95
N GLU A 10 -14.63 18.06 -17.26
CA GLU A 10 -13.34 17.93 -17.92
C GLU A 10 -12.38 19.09 -17.54
N ALA A 11 -12.87 20.32 -17.48
CA ALA A 11 -12.09 21.46 -17.00
C ALA A 11 -11.59 21.27 -15.57
N TRP A 12 -12.44 20.79 -14.68
CA TRP A 12 -12.03 20.47 -13.31
C TRP A 12 -11.01 19.34 -13.24
N LEU A 13 -11.23 18.24 -13.96
CA LEU A 13 -10.29 17.13 -14.00
C LEU A 13 -8.93 17.56 -14.56
N HIS A 14 -8.92 18.45 -15.56
CA HIS A 14 -7.69 19.04 -16.11
C HIS A 14 -6.97 19.89 -15.05
N SER A 15 -7.69 20.71 -14.27
CA SER A 15 -7.08 21.48 -13.17
C SER A 15 -6.46 20.60 -12.10
N LEU A 16 -7.11 19.47 -11.77
CA LEU A 16 -6.56 18.49 -10.83
C LEU A 16 -5.32 17.76 -11.40
N GLN A 17 -5.29 17.52 -12.70
CA GLN A 17 -4.12 16.95 -13.36
C GLN A 17 -2.92 17.89 -13.28
N GLN A 18 -3.11 19.19 -13.47
CA GLN A 18 -2.07 20.20 -13.29
C GLN A 18 -1.58 20.27 -11.82
N GLN A 19 -2.43 19.95 -10.85
CA GLN A 19 -2.07 19.83 -9.43
C GLN A 19 -1.41 18.48 -9.08
N ASN A 20 -1.00 17.68 -10.08
CA ASN A 20 -0.36 16.38 -9.89
C ASN A 20 -1.21 15.33 -9.15
N HIS A 21 -2.55 15.37 -9.30
CA HIS A 21 -3.38 14.28 -8.83
C HIS A 21 -3.14 12.99 -9.62
N SER A 22 -3.22 11.84 -8.93
CA SER A 22 -2.92 10.55 -9.56
C SER A 22 -3.93 10.21 -10.67
N PRO A 23 -3.51 9.53 -11.77
CA PRO A 23 -4.44 9.08 -12.82
C PRO A 23 -5.60 8.24 -12.27
N HIS A 24 -5.36 7.43 -11.24
CA HIS A 24 -6.41 6.64 -10.58
C HIS A 24 -7.45 7.52 -9.86
N THR A 25 -7.02 8.62 -9.23
CA THR A 25 -7.91 9.59 -8.59
C THR A 25 -8.78 10.28 -9.64
N LEU A 26 -8.17 10.76 -10.73
CA LEU A 26 -8.87 11.41 -11.82
C LEU A 26 -9.91 10.47 -12.48
N ALA A 27 -9.53 9.22 -12.75
CA ALA A 27 -10.43 8.21 -13.29
C ALA A 27 -11.59 7.88 -12.34
N ALA A 28 -11.34 7.86 -11.01
CA ALA A 28 -12.39 7.66 -10.02
C ALA A 28 -13.36 8.83 -9.98
N TYR A 29 -12.86 10.06 -9.96
CA TYR A 29 -13.69 11.28 -9.96
C TYR A 29 -14.50 11.40 -11.25
N ARG A 30 -13.88 11.13 -12.41
CA ARG A 30 -14.60 11.10 -13.70
C ARG A 30 -15.79 10.14 -13.64
N ARG A 31 -15.61 8.91 -13.18
CA ARG A 31 -16.69 7.91 -13.06
C ARG A 31 -17.79 8.36 -12.10
N ASP A 32 -17.42 8.98 -10.97
CA ASP A 32 -18.37 9.41 -9.96
C ASP A 32 -19.23 10.60 -10.44
N LEU A 33 -18.63 11.51 -11.22
CA LEU A 33 -19.34 12.65 -11.81
C LEU A 33 -20.13 12.26 -13.04
N ALA A 34 -19.61 11.38 -13.90
CA ALA A 34 -20.34 10.83 -15.04
C ALA A 34 -21.62 10.13 -14.56
N TRP A 35 -21.52 9.28 -13.51
CA TRP A 35 -22.69 8.65 -12.93
C TRP A 35 -23.73 9.66 -12.44
N LEU A 36 -23.32 10.78 -11.83
CA LEU A 36 -24.22 11.83 -11.38
C LEU A 36 -24.86 12.56 -12.58
N ALA A 37 -24.11 12.78 -13.66
CA ALA A 37 -24.62 13.39 -14.88
C ALA A 37 -25.68 12.52 -15.58
N ASP A 38 -25.41 11.21 -15.63
CA ASP A 38 -26.33 10.23 -16.22
C ASP A 38 -27.59 10.00 -15.35
N PHE A 39 -27.48 10.20 -14.05
CA PHE A 39 -28.59 9.99 -13.10
C PHE A 39 -29.78 10.93 -13.36
N GLN A 40 -29.53 12.22 -13.62
CA GLN A 40 -30.54 13.20 -14.01
C GLN A 40 -29.94 14.23 -14.98
N PRO A 41 -29.86 13.91 -16.27
CA PRO A 41 -29.09 14.70 -17.25
C PRO A 41 -29.54 16.16 -17.42
N GLN A 42 -30.81 16.44 -17.17
CA GLN A 42 -31.40 17.79 -17.36
C GLN A 42 -31.49 18.59 -16.05
N SER A 43 -31.05 18.02 -14.92
CA SER A 43 -31.15 18.66 -13.63
C SER A 43 -30.06 19.71 -13.44
N LYS A 44 -30.44 20.83 -12.81
CA LYS A 44 -29.48 21.83 -12.34
C LYS A 44 -28.68 21.25 -11.18
N LEU A 45 -27.40 21.68 -11.08
CA LEU A 45 -26.56 21.37 -9.93
C LEU A 45 -27.09 22.08 -8.66
N ALA A 46 -28.12 21.51 -8.09
CA ALA A 46 -28.80 22.04 -6.91
C ALA A 46 -28.97 20.93 -5.86
N ARG A 47 -29.19 21.29 -4.61
CA ARG A 47 -29.32 20.38 -3.48
C ARG A 47 -30.24 19.18 -3.72
N PRO A 48 -31.44 19.33 -4.36
CA PRO A 48 -32.33 18.20 -4.62
C PRO A 48 -31.70 17.08 -5.44
N LEU A 49 -30.87 17.40 -6.47
CA LEU A 49 -30.16 16.43 -7.29
C LEU A 49 -29.29 15.53 -6.41
N PHE A 50 -28.44 16.12 -5.56
CA PHE A 50 -27.51 15.37 -4.71
C PHE A 50 -28.23 14.55 -3.64
N THR A 51 -29.33 15.07 -3.10
CA THR A 51 -30.17 14.34 -2.12
C THR A 51 -30.84 13.13 -2.77
N ALA A 52 -31.40 13.29 -3.98
CA ALA A 52 -32.00 12.20 -4.74
C ALA A 52 -30.91 11.14 -5.13
N ALA A 53 -29.74 11.60 -5.57
CA ALA A 53 -28.62 10.73 -5.90
C ALA A 53 -28.16 9.90 -4.69
N LEU A 54 -28.01 10.50 -3.51
CA LEU A 54 -27.65 9.78 -2.28
C LEU A 54 -28.72 8.75 -1.89
N ARG A 55 -30.01 9.11 -2.01
CA ARG A 55 -31.13 8.17 -1.75
C ARG A 55 -31.08 6.98 -2.71
N GLN A 56 -30.90 7.22 -3.99
CA GLN A 56 -30.78 6.16 -5.01
C GLN A 56 -29.62 5.21 -4.73
N LEU A 57 -28.44 5.74 -4.36
CA LEU A 57 -27.28 4.92 -4.01
C LEU A 57 -27.55 4.05 -2.77
N GLY A 58 -28.31 4.59 -1.78
CA GLY A 58 -28.75 3.84 -0.61
C GLY A 58 -29.73 2.72 -0.97
N GLN A 59 -30.71 2.99 -1.84
CA GLN A 59 -31.69 2.01 -2.32
C GLN A 59 -31.02 0.88 -3.12
N GLN A 60 -29.96 1.18 -3.86
CA GLN A 60 -29.14 0.20 -4.58
C GLN A 60 -28.21 -0.60 -3.67
N ASN A 61 -28.32 -0.49 -2.35
CA ASN A 61 -27.45 -1.15 -1.37
C ASN A 61 -25.96 -0.92 -1.62
N GLN A 62 -25.57 0.22 -2.16
CA GLN A 62 -24.16 0.56 -2.39
C GLN A 62 -23.44 0.68 -1.04
N HIS A 63 -22.22 0.14 -0.99
CA HIS A 63 -21.43 0.18 0.25
C HIS A 63 -21.23 1.62 0.75
N PRO A 64 -21.46 1.93 2.05
CA PRO A 64 -21.38 3.28 2.60
C PRO A 64 -20.08 4.04 2.29
N ARG A 65 -18.93 3.35 2.27
CA ARG A 65 -17.65 3.95 1.88
C ARG A 65 -17.63 4.41 0.42
N SER A 66 -18.32 3.68 -0.49
CA SER A 66 -18.44 4.07 -1.89
C SER A 66 -19.30 5.32 -2.05
N ILE A 67 -20.40 5.41 -1.30
CA ILE A 67 -21.26 6.59 -1.25
C ILE A 67 -20.49 7.80 -0.69
N ALA A 68 -19.75 7.61 0.41
CA ALA A 68 -18.92 8.66 0.99
C ALA A 68 -17.85 9.18 0.02
N ARG A 69 -17.20 8.28 -0.73
CA ARG A 69 -16.21 8.66 -1.75
C ARG A 69 -16.84 9.48 -2.87
N ARG A 70 -18.01 9.05 -3.39
CA ARG A 70 -18.77 9.81 -4.41
C ARG A 70 -19.15 11.20 -3.91
N LEU A 71 -19.70 11.28 -2.71
CA LEU A 71 -20.06 12.56 -2.10
C LEU A 71 -18.83 13.47 -1.93
N SER A 72 -17.67 12.91 -1.60
CA SER A 72 -16.41 13.66 -1.52
C SER A 72 -16.01 14.23 -2.89
N ALA A 73 -16.11 13.44 -3.97
CA ALA A 73 -15.83 13.90 -5.34
C ALA A 73 -16.80 15.03 -5.74
N TRP A 74 -18.11 14.87 -5.48
CA TRP A 74 -19.13 15.88 -5.78
C TRP A 74 -18.89 17.19 -5.02
N ARG A 75 -18.49 17.11 -3.74
CA ARG A 75 -18.13 18.29 -2.94
C ARG A 75 -16.94 19.04 -3.49
N GLN A 76 -15.88 18.33 -3.87
CA GLN A 76 -14.70 18.97 -4.41
C GLN A 76 -15.03 19.65 -5.76
N PHE A 77 -15.80 18.99 -6.62
CA PHE A 77 -16.27 19.58 -7.87
C PHE A 77 -17.15 20.82 -7.64
N CYS A 78 -18.14 20.74 -6.75
CA CYS A 78 -19.03 21.88 -6.45
C CYS A 78 -18.25 23.06 -5.83
N ARG A 79 -17.27 22.80 -4.97
CA ARG A 79 -16.40 23.86 -4.44
C ARG A 79 -15.60 24.55 -5.53
N TRP A 80 -15.05 23.77 -6.48
CA TRP A 80 -14.36 24.34 -7.62
C TRP A 80 -15.30 25.17 -8.50
N LEU A 81 -16.53 24.74 -8.72
CA LEU A 81 -17.55 25.52 -9.44
C LEU A 81 -17.91 26.82 -8.73
N VAL A 82 -17.92 26.85 -7.40
CA VAL A 82 -18.10 28.08 -6.63
C VAL A 82 -16.89 29.01 -6.77
N GLN A 83 -15.67 28.47 -6.68
CA GLN A 83 -14.44 29.24 -6.84
C GLN A 83 -14.30 29.85 -8.26
N THR A 84 -14.81 29.19 -9.27
CA THR A 84 -14.79 29.66 -10.68
C THR A 84 -16.02 30.50 -11.05
N GLY A 85 -16.91 30.79 -10.09
CA GLY A 85 -18.09 31.62 -10.29
C GLY A 85 -19.27 30.94 -11.01
N TYR A 86 -19.17 29.65 -11.30
CA TYR A 86 -20.26 28.88 -11.93
C TYR A 86 -21.45 28.66 -10.98
N LEU A 87 -21.19 28.50 -9.72
CA LEU A 87 -22.19 28.35 -8.67
C LEU A 87 -22.07 29.50 -7.64
N LYS A 88 -23.19 30.01 -7.17
CA LYS A 88 -23.19 31.02 -6.10
C LYS A 88 -22.90 30.42 -4.72
N ALA A 89 -23.26 29.15 -4.49
CA ALA A 89 -23.08 28.44 -3.23
C ALA A 89 -22.92 26.93 -3.49
N ASP A 90 -22.25 26.23 -2.56
CA ASP A 90 -22.07 24.78 -2.64
C ASP A 90 -23.38 24.03 -2.30
N PRO A 91 -24.03 23.38 -3.28
CA PRO A 91 -25.27 22.64 -3.06
C PRO A 91 -25.07 21.36 -2.23
N THR A 92 -23.84 20.92 -2.03
CA THR A 92 -23.52 19.72 -1.26
C THR A 92 -23.26 20.03 0.23
N HIS A 93 -23.31 21.32 0.61
CA HIS A 93 -23.07 21.72 1.98
C HIS A 93 -24.04 21.03 2.96
N GLY A 94 -23.50 20.47 4.06
CA GLY A 94 -24.30 19.79 5.09
C GLY A 94 -24.87 18.41 4.71
N LEU A 95 -24.67 17.91 3.46
CA LEU A 95 -25.04 16.54 3.11
C LEU A 95 -24.13 15.54 3.84
N LYS A 96 -24.68 14.43 4.29
CA LYS A 96 -23.96 13.37 4.97
C LYS A 96 -24.12 12.05 4.23
N ALA A 97 -23.02 11.32 4.04
CA ALA A 97 -23.09 9.94 3.60
C ALA A 97 -23.52 9.02 4.75
N PRO A 98 -24.11 7.85 4.46
CA PRO A 98 -24.36 6.84 5.48
C PRO A 98 -23.08 6.49 6.23
N LYS A 99 -23.18 6.30 7.55
CA LYS A 99 -22.05 5.83 8.35
C LYS A 99 -21.66 4.43 7.89
N ALA A 100 -20.39 4.26 7.53
CA ALA A 100 -19.85 2.93 7.31
C ALA A 100 -19.66 2.24 8.67
N PRO A 101 -19.99 0.95 8.80
CA PRO A 101 -19.63 0.21 9.99
C PRO A 101 -18.10 0.31 10.19
N GLU A 102 -17.71 0.61 11.42
CA GLU A 102 -16.32 0.72 11.80
C GLU A 102 -15.71 -0.69 11.76
N ARG A 103 -15.06 -1.02 10.67
CA ARG A 103 -14.19 -2.19 10.63
C ARG A 103 -12.84 -1.71 11.11
N LEU A 104 -12.53 -1.97 12.38
CA LEU A 104 -11.15 -1.94 12.84
C LEU A 104 -10.38 -2.90 11.94
N PRO A 105 -9.42 -2.44 11.14
CA PRO A 105 -8.57 -3.32 10.40
C PRO A 105 -7.79 -4.13 11.44
N LYS A 106 -8.14 -5.40 11.60
CA LYS A 106 -7.40 -6.27 12.50
C LYS A 106 -6.07 -6.56 11.85
N ALA A 107 -4.99 -6.10 12.47
CA ALA A 107 -3.67 -6.61 12.14
C ALA A 107 -3.70 -8.14 12.30
N VAL A 108 -3.15 -8.84 11.33
CA VAL A 108 -2.99 -10.29 11.46
C VAL A 108 -1.88 -10.52 12.47
N PRO A 109 -2.05 -11.39 13.48
CA PRO A 109 -0.99 -11.64 14.47
C PRO A 109 0.33 -12.06 13.79
N ALA A 110 1.45 -11.77 14.46
CA ALA A 110 2.78 -12.00 13.87
C ALA A 110 3.05 -13.49 13.62
N GLU A 111 2.68 -14.37 14.55
CA GLU A 111 2.96 -15.79 14.44
C GLU A 111 2.28 -16.46 13.24
N PRO A 112 0.96 -16.34 13.01
CA PRO A 112 0.33 -16.85 11.79
C PRO A 112 0.92 -16.27 10.50
N LEU A 113 1.32 -14.99 10.47
CA LEU A 113 1.98 -14.41 9.30
C LEU A 113 3.36 -15.01 9.06
N ASN A 114 4.14 -15.21 10.13
CA ASN A 114 5.45 -15.82 10.04
C ASN A 114 5.35 -17.26 9.51
N GLN A 115 4.44 -18.07 10.06
CA GLN A 115 4.19 -19.43 9.60
C GLN A 115 3.77 -19.49 8.12
N LEU A 116 2.93 -18.55 7.70
CA LEU A 116 2.49 -18.44 6.31
C LEU A 116 3.65 -18.07 5.37
N LEU A 117 4.51 -17.14 5.75
CA LEU A 117 5.61 -16.65 4.93
C LEU A 117 6.87 -17.55 5.00
N ASP A 118 6.94 -18.47 5.95
CA ASP A 118 8.02 -19.46 6.07
C ASP A 118 7.80 -20.69 5.17
N GLN A 119 6.71 -20.74 4.40
CA GLN A 119 6.46 -21.83 3.45
C GLN A 119 7.51 -21.86 2.33
N ALA A 120 8.01 -23.04 2.03
CA ALA A 120 8.96 -23.20 0.93
C ALA A 120 8.27 -22.97 -0.43
N PRO A 121 8.91 -22.25 -1.38
CA PRO A 121 8.35 -22.08 -2.71
C PRO A 121 8.40 -23.39 -3.49
N GLU A 122 7.29 -23.79 -4.10
CA GLU A 122 7.18 -25.03 -4.90
C GLU A 122 7.63 -24.82 -6.36
N ASN A 123 7.63 -23.56 -6.83
CA ASN A 123 7.94 -23.21 -8.21
C ASN A 123 8.44 -21.75 -8.31
N PRO A 124 8.99 -21.33 -9.47
CA PRO A 124 9.52 -19.97 -9.65
C PRO A 124 8.52 -18.84 -9.39
N LEU A 125 7.22 -19.07 -9.66
CA LEU A 125 6.19 -18.07 -9.38
C LEU A 125 5.94 -17.92 -7.88
N ASP A 126 6.04 -18.99 -7.12
CA ASP A 126 5.91 -18.93 -5.66
C ASP A 126 7.13 -18.25 -5.04
N SER A 127 8.35 -18.45 -5.56
CA SER A 127 9.56 -17.70 -5.14
C SER A 127 9.37 -16.18 -5.33
N ARG A 128 8.85 -15.77 -6.48
CA ARG A 128 8.50 -14.37 -6.75
C ARG A 128 7.47 -13.85 -5.77
N ASP A 129 6.39 -14.60 -5.60
CA ASP A 129 5.24 -14.18 -4.78
C ASP A 129 5.66 -14.05 -3.31
N LEU A 130 6.46 -14.99 -2.77
CA LEU A 130 7.02 -14.90 -1.43
C LEU A 130 7.91 -13.66 -1.27
N ALA A 131 8.78 -13.35 -2.25
CA ALA A 131 9.59 -12.13 -2.21
C ALA A 131 8.72 -10.86 -2.15
N ILE A 132 7.61 -10.81 -2.90
CA ILE A 132 6.64 -9.72 -2.84
C ILE A 132 5.98 -9.64 -1.46
N PHE A 133 5.54 -10.76 -0.90
CA PHE A 133 4.83 -10.80 0.38
C PHE A 133 5.77 -10.44 1.55
N GLU A 134 7.01 -10.85 1.48
CA GLU A 134 8.07 -10.44 2.41
C GLU A 134 8.30 -8.92 2.38
N LEU A 135 8.33 -8.29 1.22
CA LEU A 135 8.45 -6.83 1.14
C LEU A 135 7.21 -6.09 1.65
N LEU A 136 6.01 -6.63 1.41
CA LEU A 136 4.77 -6.06 1.92
C LEU A 136 4.69 -6.08 3.45
N TYR A 137 5.13 -7.18 4.07
CA TYR A 137 5.13 -7.34 5.52
C TYR A 137 6.46 -6.91 6.15
N GLY A 138 7.60 -7.32 5.61
CA GLY A 138 8.92 -7.02 6.16
C GLY A 138 9.29 -5.54 6.07
N SER A 139 9.07 -4.88 4.94
CA SER A 139 9.42 -3.47 4.75
C SER A 139 8.19 -2.56 4.64
N GLY A 140 6.98 -3.12 4.75
CA GLY A 140 5.74 -2.37 4.76
C GLY A 140 5.47 -1.57 3.49
N LEU A 141 5.94 -2.00 2.32
CA LEU A 141 5.72 -1.30 1.06
C LEU A 141 4.23 -1.25 0.69
N ARG A 142 3.84 -0.16 0.00
CA ARG A 142 2.52 -0.10 -0.62
C ARG A 142 2.51 -0.96 -1.88
N LEU A 143 1.35 -1.53 -2.21
CA LEU A 143 1.20 -2.33 -3.44
C LEU A 143 1.66 -1.57 -4.70
N ALA A 144 1.34 -0.29 -4.81
CA ALA A 144 1.77 0.53 -5.94
C ALA A 144 3.30 0.74 -5.98
N GLU A 145 3.94 0.83 -4.81
CA GLU A 145 5.40 0.91 -4.69
C GLU A 145 6.05 -0.40 -5.16
N ILE A 146 5.52 -1.56 -4.71
CA ILE A 146 5.98 -2.89 -5.20
C ILE A 146 5.89 -2.99 -6.73
N CYS A 147 4.75 -2.56 -7.33
CA CYS A 147 4.58 -2.60 -8.78
C CYS A 147 5.56 -1.68 -9.53
N ALA A 148 6.02 -0.60 -8.89
CA ALA A 148 6.90 0.39 -9.50
C ALA A 148 8.39 0.05 -9.37
N LEU A 149 8.78 -0.89 -8.50
CA LEU A 149 10.19 -1.24 -8.26
C LEU A 149 10.91 -1.71 -9.51
N ASN A 150 12.13 -1.26 -9.65
CA ASN A 150 13.10 -1.72 -10.63
C ASN A 150 14.25 -2.47 -9.96
N LEU A 151 15.05 -3.20 -10.74
CA LEU A 151 16.26 -3.87 -10.23
C LEU A 151 17.24 -2.87 -9.60
N ALA A 152 17.37 -1.68 -10.18
CA ALA A 152 18.26 -0.62 -9.68
C ALA A 152 17.86 -0.04 -8.32
N ASP A 153 16.60 -0.23 -7.90
CA ASP A 153 16.12 0.25 -6.59
C ASP A 153 16.55 -0.66 -5.43
N LEU A 154 17.13 -1.84 -5.74
CA LEU A 154 17.46 -2.87 -4.77
C LEU A 154 18.97 -2.91 -4.50
N ASN A 155 19.35 -2.82 -3.23
CA ASN A 155 20.73 -3.03 -2.77
C ASN A 155 20.74 -4.13 -1.69
N LEU A 156 20.94 -5.38 -2.12
CA LEU A 156 20.96 -6.54 -1.21
C LEU A 156 22.18 -6.55 -0.29
N GLN A 157 23.33 -6.03 -0.75
CA GLN A 157 24.56 -6.01 0.06
C GLN A 157 24.41 -5.08 1.27
N SER A 158 23.82 -3.92 1.07
CA SER A 158 23.56 -2.98 2.16
C SER A 158 22.30 -3.31 2.97
N GLY A 159 21.42 -4.18 2.44
CA GLY A 159 20.14 -4.52 3.05
C GLY A 159 19.08 -3.42 2.96
N TRP A 160 19.12 -2.59 1.91
CA TRP A 160 18.20 -1.48 1.70
C TRP A 160 17.49 -1.52 0.35
N ILE A 161 16.28 -0.95 0.31
CA ILE A 161 15.51 -0.75 -0.91
C ILE A 161 15.05 0.71 -1.01
N ALA A 162 15.24 1.32 -2.17
CA ALA A 162 14.76 2.66 -2.48
C ALA A 162 13.33 2.59 -3.03
N VAL A 163 12.41 3.38 -2.50
CA VAL A 163 11.03 3.45 -2.99
C VAL A 163 10.62 4.88 -3.27
N THR A 164 9.93 5.06 -4.40
CA THR A 164 9.38 6.36 -4.79
C THR A 164 7.92 6.44 -4.36
N GLY A 165 7.61 7.36 -3.47
CA GLY A 165 6.26 7.60 -2.95
C GLY A 165 5.49 8.68 -3.71
N LYS A 166 4.37 9.13 -3.11
CA LYS A 166 3.55 10.23 -3.64
C LYS A 166 4.39 11.50 -3.77
N GLY A 167 4.27 12.19 -4.90
CA GLY A 167 5.01 13.43 -5.18
C GLY A 167 6.47 13.19 -5.59
N ARG A 168 6.82 11.98 -6.08
CA ARG A 168 8.17 11.58 -6.49
C ARG A 168 9.22 11.66 -5.37
N LYS A 169 8.80 11.71 -4.11
CA LYS A 169 9.73 11.66 -2.99
C LYS A 169 10.26 10.24 -2.82
N GLN A 170 11.58 10.11 -2.81
CA GLN A 170 12.28 8.84 -2.60
C GLN A 170 12.56 8.65 -1.11
N ARG A 171 12.44 7.41 -0.64
CA ARG A 171 12.87 7.00 0.70
C ARG A 171 13.52 5.63 0.65
N HIS A 172 14.41 5.37 1.59
CA HIS A 172 15.05 4.08 1.77
C HIS A 172 14.38 3.31 2.91
N LEU A 173 14.21 2.02 2.72
CA LEU A 173 13.63 1.13 3.72
C LEU A 173 14.57 -0.07 3.94
N PRO A 174 14.74 -0.51 5.21
CA PRO A 174 15.53 -1.68 5.51
C PRO A 174 14.83 -2.96 5.05
N LEU A 175 15.63 -3.95 4.68
CA LEU A 175 15.20 -5.30 4.33
C LEU A 175 15.47 -6.25 5.49
N THR A 176 14.52 -7.10 5.84
CA THR A 176 14.77 -8.22 6.76
C THR A 176 15.69 -9.26 6.10
N ALA A 177 16.35 -10.08 6.90
CA ALA A 177 17.10 -11.23 6.38
C ALA A 177 16.21 -12.19 5.58
N GLN A 178 14.93 -12.31 5.93
CA GLN A 178 13.96 -13.13 5.20
C GLN A 178 13.64 -12.51 3.83
N SER A 179 13.41 -11.18 3.79
CA SER A 179 13.21 -10.46 2.53
C SER A 179 14.40 -10.60 1.60
N ILE A 180 15.64 -10.48 2.12
CA ILE A 180 16.86 -10.65 1.32
C ILE A 180 16.92 -12.06 0.73
N ARG A 181 16.76 -13.11 1.56
CA ARG A 181 16.77 -14.52 1.08
C ARG A 181 15.71 -14.80 0.04
N ALA A 182 14.48 -14.29 0.25
CA ALA A 182 13.38 -14.46 -0.70
C ALA A 182 13.67 -13.76 -2.03
N LEU A 183 14.25 -12.54 -1.99
CA LEU A 183 14.66 -11.79 -3.17
C LEU A 183 15.79 -12.49 -3.93
N GLU A 184 16.82 -12.98 -3.24
CA GLU A 184 17.93 -13.75 -3.84
C GLU A 184 17.41 -15.03 -4.51
N GLY A 185 16.50 -15.76 -3.85
CA GLY A 185 15.87 -16.95 -4.41
C GLY A 185 15.07 -16.63 -5.68
N TYR A 186 14.30 -15.55 -5.66
CA TYR A 186 13.54 -15.11 -6.82
C TYR A 186 14.45 -14.65 -7.97
N LEU A 187 15.46 -13.85 -7.69
CA LEU A 187 16.35 -13.31 -8.72
C LEU A 187 17.10 -14.41 -9.52
N LYS A 188 17.38 -15.57 -8.91
CA LYS A 188 17.95 -16.74 -9.60
C LYS A 188 17.02 -17.34 -10.66
N THR A 189 15.71 -17.16 -10.50
CA THR A 189 14.68 -17.74 -11.38
C THR A 189 13.87 -16.69 -12.14
N ARG A 190 14.24 -15.40 -11.99
CA ARG A 190 13.54 -14.29 -12.65
C ARG A 190 13.70 -14.40 -14.17
N THR A 191 12.55 -14.41 -14.87
CA THR A 191 12.51 -14.28 -16.34
C THR A 191 11.97 -12.91 -16.68
N ALA A 192 12.59 -12.23 -17.67
CA ALA A 192 12.19 -10.90 -18.11
C ALA A 192 12.23 -10.79 -19.63
N ALA A 193 11.34 -9.98 -20.19
CA ALA A 193 11.43 -9.57 -21.59
C ALA A 193 12.70 -8.72 -21.81
N PRO A 194 13.19 -8.61 -23.04
CA PRO A 194 14.29 -7.71 -23.36
C PRO A 194 14.01 -6.30 -22.81
N ASP A 195 15.04 -5.67 -22.24
CA ASP A 195 15.01 -4.31 -21.69
C ASP A 195 14.02 -4.08 -20.50
N GLU A 196 13.40 -5.14 -19.96
CA GLU A 196 12.52 -5.00 -18.80
C GLU A 196 13.30 -4.78 -17.50
N THR A 197 13.19 -3.59 -16.94
CA THR A 197 13.87 -3.16 -15.72
C THR A 197 13.12 -3.47 -14.44
N ALA A 198 11.84 -3.86 -14.52
CA ALA A 198 11.01 -4.13 -13.35
C ALA A 198 11.62 -5.21 -12.45
N LEU A 199 11.64 -4.99 -11.15
CA LEU A 199 12.07 -6.00 -10.19
C LEU A 199 11.17 -7.25 -10.30
N PHE A 200 9.85 -7.08 -10.31
CA PHE A 200 8.89 -8.18 -10.38
C PHE A 200 8.23 -8.28 -11.75
N THR A 201 8.35 -9.46 -12.37
CA THR A 201 7.83 -9.75 -13.70
C THR A 201 6.72 -10.80 -13.67
N GLY A 202 5.83 -10.74 -14.65
CA GLY A 202 4.81 -11.77 -14.90
C GLY A 202 5.34 -12.94 -15.72
N ARG A 203 4.45 -13.87 -16.08
CA ARG A 203 4.79 -15.02 -16.96
C ARG A 203 5.31 -14.60 -18.34
N THR A 204 4.86 -13.43 -18.83
CA THR A 204 5.30 -12.88 -20.12
C THR A 204 6.60 -12.10 -20.04
N GLY A 205 7.26 -12.07 -18.88
CA GLY A 205 8.49 -11.32 -18.66
C GLY A 205 8.31 -9.81 -18.44
N HIS A 206 7.10 -9.26 -18.57
CA HIS A 206 6.82 -7.85 -18.34
C HIS A 206 6.43 -7.56 -16.90
N ARG A 207 6.51 -6.27 -16.51
CA ARG A 207 6.20 -5.74 -15.18
C ARG A 207 4.88 -6.28 -14.62
N LEU A 208 4.92 -6.74 -13.37
CA LEU A 208 3.76 -7.35 -12.69
C LEU A 208 2.76 -6.28 -12.22
N GLY A 209 1.49 -6.47 -12.58
CA GLY A 209 0.42 -5.55 -12.23
C GLY A 209 -0.17 -5.79 -10.84
N ALA A 210 -0.70 -4.72 -10.22
CA ALA A 210 -1.28 -4.73 -8.87
C ALA A 210 -2.39 -5.79 -8.68
N ARG A 211 -3.27 -5.93 -9.68
CA ARG A 211 -4.39 -6.90 -9.63
C ARG A 211 -3.89 -8.34 -9.59
N GLN A 212 -2.78 -8.61 -10.29
CA GLN A 212 -2.18 -9.94 -10.31
C GLN A 212 -1.54 -10.27 -8.95
N ILE A 213 -0.82 -9.32 -8.33
CA ILE A 213 -0.27 -9.48 -6.98
C ILE A 213 -1.39 -9.78 -5.97
N GLN A 214 -2.48 -9.01 -6.00
CA GLN A 214 -3.63 -9.24 -5.12
C GLN A 214 -4.22 -10.65 -5.28
N LYS A 215 -4.43 -11.08 -6.54
CA LYS A 215 -4.96 -12.42 -6.84
C LYS A 215 -4.02 -13.51 -6.33
N ARG A 216 -2.71 -13.37 -6.57
CA ARG A 216 -1.71 -14.35 -6.12
C ARG A 216 -1.64 -14.45 -4.60
N LEU A 217 -1.68 -13.31 -3.89
CA LEU A 217 -1.71 -13.30 -2.43
C LEU A 217 -2.96 -14.00 -1.86
N GLN A 218 -4.13 -13.78 -2.45
CA GLN A 218 -5.36 -14.45 -2.04
C GLN A 218 -5.28 -15.97 -2.29
N GLN A 219 -4.75 -16.39 -3.44
CA GLN A 219 -4.55 -17.80 -3.76
C GLN A 219 -3.55 -18.47 -2.82
N PHE A 220 -2.44 -17.79 -2.52
CA PHE A 220 -1.44 -18.27 -1.58
C PHE A 220 -2.02 -18.43 -0.18
N ALA A 221 -2.72 -17.42 0.34
CA ALA A 221 -3.37 -17.48 1.63
C ALA A 221 -4.40 -18.61 1.72
N ALA A 222 -5.22 -18.79 0.68
CA ALA A 222 -6.23 -19.87 0.62
C ALA A 222 -5.59 -21.26 0.62
N ARG A 223 -4.49 -21.49 -0.11
CA ARG A 223 -3.75 -22.76 -0.11
C ARG A 223 -3.22 -23.15 1.27
N HIS A 224 -2.85 -22.15 2.09
CA HIS A 224 -2.29 -22.35 3.42
C HIS A 224 -3.29 -22.09 4.56
N GLY A 225 -4.59 -22.25 4.31
CA GLY A 225 -5.64 -22.22 5.34
C GLY A 225 -6.02 -20.84 5.87
N SER A 226 -5.49 -19.75 5.29
CA SER A 226 -5.87 -18.40 5.66
C SER A 226 -7.09 -17.90 4.88
N ARG A 227 -8.13 -17.42 5.58
CA ARG A 227 -9.41 -17.09 4.94
C ARG A 227 -9.37 -15.85 4.04
N HIS A 228 -8.61 -14.84 4.38
CA HIS A 228 -8.52 -13.59 3.60
C HIS A 228 -7.26 -12.82 3.96
N LEU A 229 -6.43 -12.55 2.95
CA LEU A 229 -5.24 -11.74 3.10
C LEU A 229 -5.14 -10.77 1.92
N SER A 230 -4.78 -9.52 2.21
CA SER A 230 -4.59 -8.48 1.20
C SER A 230 -3.28 -7.74 1.42
N PRO A 231 -2.69 -7.10 0.38
CA PRO A 231 -1.49 -6.30 0.54
C PRO A 231 -1.62 -5.20 1.59
N HIS A 232 -2.82 -4.63 1.72
CA HIS A 232 -3.08 -3.60 2.73
C HIS A 232 -3.05 -4.18 4.15
N MET A 233 -3.55 -5.40 4.35
CA MET A 233 -3.49 -6.09 5.64
C MET A 233 -2.05 -6.40 6.04
N LEU A 234 -1.20 -6.88 5.13
CA LEU A 234 0.23 -7.13 5.39
C LEU A 234 0.94 -5.85 5.84
N ARG A 235 0.77 -4.77 5.08
CA ARG A 235 1.33 -3.47 5.46
C ARG A 235 0.75 -2.93 6.78
N HIS A 236 -0.53 -3.13 7.06
CA HIS A 236 -1.15 -2.72 8.32
C HIS A 236 -0.58 -3.52 9.49
N SER A 237 -0.40 -4.84 9.33
CA SER A 237 0.25 -5.69 10.33
C SER A 237 1.70 -5.25 10.59
N TYR A 238 2.47 -4.94 9.54
CA TYR A 238 3.79 -4.33 9.66
C TYR A 238 3.75 -3.08 10.55
N ALA A 239 2.88 -2.11 10.22
CA ALA A 239 2.78 -0.87 10.97
C ALA A 239 2.37 -1.10 12.43
N SER A 240 1.40 -1.99 12.67
CA SER A 240 0.92 -2.32 14.03
C SER A 240 2.00 -3.00 14.87
N HIS A 241 2.72 -3.96 14.30
CA HIS A 241 3.76 -4.69 15.01
C HIS A 241 4.97 -3.80 15.32
N LEU A 242 5.37 -2.92 14.38
CA LEU A 242 6.40 -1.94 14.66
C LEU A 242 6.00 -0.99 15.79
N LEU A 243 4.78 -0.42 15.73
CA LEU A 243 4.29 0.52 16.76
C LEU A 243 4.16 -0.12 18.13
N GLN A 244 3.80 -1.41 18.20
CA GLN A 244 3.68 -2.14 19.47
C GLN A 244 5.03 -2.42 20.14
N ASN A 245 6.07 -2.61 19.35
CA ASN A 245 7.37 -3.06 19.85
C ASN A 245 8.44 -1.96 19.87
N ALA A 246 8.24 -0.88 19.10
CA ALA A 246 9.25 0.18 19.00
C ALA A 246 9.24 1.11 20.20
N ARG A 247 10.44 1.47 20.66
CA ARG A 247 10.66 2.50 21.67
C ARG A 247 10.71 3.91 21.08
N ASP A 248 11.03 4.02 19.78
CA ASP A 248 11.12 5.29 19.05
C ASP A 248 9.99 5.39 18.01
N ILE A 249 8.91 6.09 18.38
CA ILE A 249 7.73 6.32 17.54
C ILE A 249 8.08 7.17 16.31
N ARG A 250 9.08 8.08 16.43
CA ARG A 250 9.47 8.97 15.34
C ARG A 250 10.17 8.19 14.23
N ALA A 251 11.10 7.32 14.56
CA ALA A 251 11.75 6.43 13.62
C ALA A 251 10.73 5.51 12.91
N VAL A 252 9.72 5.01 13.63
CA VAL A 252 8.62 4.22 13.04
C VAL A 252 7.78 5.04 12.06
N GLN A 253 7.48 6.29 12.36
CA GLN A 253 6.74 7.17 11.43
C GLN A 253 7.52 7.44 10.14
N GLU A 254 8.84 7.55 10.21
CA GLU A 254 9.72 7.69 9.05
C GLU A 254 9.72 6.40 8.20
N LEU A 255 9.85 5.23 8.81
CA LEU A 255 9.76 3.92 8.15
C LEU A 255 8.40 3.72 7.46
N LEU A 256 7.31 4.21 8.06
CA LEU A 256 5.97 4.14 7.48
C LEU A 256 5.74 5.13 6.34
N GLY A 257 6.60 6.15 6.20
CA GLY A 257 6.50 7.18 5.15
C GLY A 257 5.27 8.07 5.32
N HIS A 258 5.04 8.55 6.55
CA HIS A 258 4.02 9.56 6.86
C HIS A 258 4.48 10.93 6.37
N SER A 259 3.81 11.48 5.36
CA SER A 259 4.21 12.65 4.57
C SER A 259 4.20 13.99 5.30
N GLN A 260 3.73 14.07 6.53
CA GLN A 260 3.65 15.34 7.27
C GLN A 260 4.96 15.75 7.98
N LEU A 261 5.93 14.83 8.09
CA LEU A 261 7.22 15.11 8.74
C LEU A 261 8.43 15.00 7.78
N ALA A 262 8.20 14.66 6.52
CA ALA A 262 9.27 14.54 5.54
C ALA A 262 9.70 15.91 4.99
N THR A 263 10.38 16.72 5.79
CA THR A 263 11.42 17.61 5.29
C THR A 263 12.48 16.73 4.62
N THR A 264 12.97 17.15 3.46
CA THR A 264 14.09 16.53 2.74
C THR A 264 15.33 16.62 3.64
N GLN A 265 15.46 15.70 4.61
CA GLN A 265 16.68 15.53 5.38
C GLN A 265 17.62 14.68 4.53
N HIS A 266 18.82 15.16 4.29
CA HIS A 266 19.93 14.35 3.83
C HIS A 266 20.22 13.34 4.93
N TYR A 267 19.82 12.08 4.74
CA TYR A 267 20.13 11.01 5.67
C TYR A 267 21.64 10.78 5.69
N THR A 268 22.23 10.90 6.86
CA THR A 268 23.60 10.48 7.10
C THR A 268 23.69 8.98 7.31
N LYS A 269 24.88 8.39 7.23
CA LYS A 269 25.09 6.96 7.54
C LYS A 269 24.62 6.63 8.96
N LEU A 270 24.78 7.57 9.93
CA LEU A 270 24.32 7.41 11.30
C LEU A 270 22.78 7.32 11.41
N ASP A 271 22.04 8.05 10.56
CA ASP A 271 20.57 7.98 10.54
C ASP A 271 20.10 6.63 10.01
N PHE A 272 20.76 6.09 9.00
CA PHE A 272 20.45 4.73 8.48
C PHE A 272 20.74 3.65 9.52
N ASP A 273 21.84 3.72 10.22
CA ASP A 273 22.19 2.76 11.28
C ASP A 273 21.23 2.84 12.47
N HIS A 274 20.72 4.02 12.78
CA HIS A 274 19.71 4.22 13.82
C HIS A 274 18.37 3.61 13.40
N LEU A 275 17.89 3.92 12.19
CA LEU A 275 16.65 3.36 11.65
C LEU A 275 16.70 1.83 11.54
N ALA A 276 17.84 1.27 11.13
CA ALA A 276 18.03 -0.17 11.05
C ALA A 276 17.94 -0.83 12.44
N ARG A 277 18.59 -0.24 13.46
CA ARG A 277 18.51 -0.75 14.86
C ARG A 277 17.08 -0.73 15.39
N VAL A 278 16.37 0.41 15.27
CA VAL A 278 14.98 0.52 15.70
C VAL A 278 14.09 -0.50 14.99
N TYR A 279 14.35 -0.72 13.71
CA TYR A 279 13.64 -1.71 12.92
C TYR A 279 13.95 -3.15 13.37
N ASP A 280 15.21 -3.49 13.56
CA ASP A 280 15.64 -4.83 14.00
C ASP A 280 15.10 -5.18 15.39
N ASP A 281 15.04 -4.21 16.28
CA ASP A 281 14.48 -4.40 17.65
C ASP A 281 12.96 -4.56 17.64
N ALA A 282 12.26 -3.88 16.75
CA ALA A 282 10.80 -3.80 16.76
C ALA A 282 10.10 -4.80 15.83
N HIS A 283 10.73 -5.21 14.73
CA HIS A 283 10.06 -6.05 13.73
C HIS A 283 10.13 -7.56 14.08
N PRO A 284 8.99 -8.29 14.11
CA PRO A 284 8.96 -9.70 14.51
C PRO A 284 9.85 -10.63 13.67
N ARG A 285 10.06 -10.33 12.37
CA ARG A 285 10.91 -11.14 11.49
C ARG A 285 12.40 -10.79 11.56
N ALA A 286 12.76 -9.63 12.11
CA ALA A 286 14.17 -9.28 12.36
C ALA A 286 14.73 -10.06 13.55
N LYS A 287 13.95 -10.26 14.63
CA LYS A 287 14.38 -10.96 15.86
C LYS A 287 14.73 -12.45 15.67
N ARG A 288 14.28 -13.11 14.61
CA ARG A 288 14.69 -14.49 14.29
C ARG A 288 16.16 -14.65 13.86
N ARG A 289 16.88 -13.57 13.71
CA ARG A 289 18.34 -13.60 13.41
C ARG A 289 19.19 -14.07 14.61
N GLN A 290 18.71 -13.85 15.85
CA GLN A 290 19.49 -14.13 17.09
C GLN A 290 19.33 -15.55 17.65
N GLY A 291 18.26 -16.27 17.29
CA GLY A 291 17.96 -17.59 17.89
C GLY A 291 18.70 -18.80 17.30
N LYS A 292 19.60 -18.66 16.31
CA LYS A 292 20.35 -19.78 15.71
C LYS A 292 21.85 -19.77 16.00
N ALA A 293 22.37 -18.76 16.71
CA ALA A 293 23.81 -18.66 17.02
C ALA A 293 24.17 -19.17 18.43
N GLU A 294 23.20 -19.41 19.33
CA GLU A 294 23.51 -19.72 20.72
C GLU A 294 23.30 -21.20 21.13
N THR A 295 22.98 -22.11 20.20
CA THR A 295 22.72 -23.52 20.58
C THR A 295 23.83 -24.49 20.14
N VAL A 296 25.03 -24.01 19.80
CA VAL A 296 26.16 -24.90 19.39
C VAL A 296 27.42 -24.72 20.25
N GLN A 297 27.39 -23.95 21.33
CA GLN A 297 28.53 -23.92 22.28
C GLN A 297 28.04 -24.20 23.69
N GLY A 298 27.82 -25.46 24.03
CA GLY A 298 27.47 -25.84 25.40
C GLY A 298 27.29 -27.33 25.66
N GLN A 299 28.06 -28.20 25.00
CA GLN A 299 28.17 -29.60 25.40
C GLN A 299 29.50 -30.15 24.83
N ASP A 300 30.60 -29.83 25.50
CA ASP A 300 31.85 -30.61 25.50
C ASP A 300 32.82 -29.96 26.49
N ASN A 301 32.62 -30.19 27.79
CA ASN A 301 33.67 -30.12 28.82
C ASN A 301 33.14 -30.47 30.24
N GLU A 302 32.60 -31.66 30.39
CA GLU A 302 32.57 -32.32 31.72
C GLU A 302 32.77 -33.82 31.49
N ASP A 303 34.00 -34.23 31.35
CA ASP A 303 34.46 -35.59 31.61
C ASP A 303 35.99 -35.67 31.40
N LYS A 304 36.73 -35.17 32.40
CA LYS A 304 38.15 -35.54 32.65
C LYS A 304 38.67 -34.85 33.89
N ILE A 305 38.23 -35.28 35.06
CA ILE A 305 39.01 -35.25 36.28
C ILE A 305 38.44 -36.34 37.19
N GLU A 306 38.96 -37.55 37.08
CA GLU A 306 39.10 -38.53 38.14
C GLU A 306 39.87 -39.75 37.56
N LYS A 307 41.20 -39.69 37.67
CA LYS A 307 42.05 -40.84 38.12
C LYS A 307 43.49 -40.33 38.27
#